data_d1bb21f0088c6e202fa82b4904deb5df
#
_entry.id   d1bb21f0088c6e202fa82b4904deb5df
#
_cell.length_a   1.000
_cell.length_b   1.000
_cell.length_c   1.000
_cell.angle_alpha   90.00
_cell.angle_beta   90.00
_cell.angle_gamma   90.00
#
_symmetry.space_group_name_H-M   'P 1'
#
loop_
_entity.id
_entity.type
_entity.pdbx_description
1 polymer ?
#
loop_
_entity_poly.entity_id
_entity_poly.type
_entity_poly.pdbx_seq_one_letter_code
_entity_poly.pdbx_strand_id
1 'polypeptide(L)'
;TCLKDGKDGKDGKDGKVATHQRRPTRKAQKTESGVTPRALPALPDIPALPTTEVIRDPLWDNIRVDHPALLALDTPAVQRLRYIRQVGHSFLVYPGATHTRFEHALGAYHLTRRALAALEELDELGPATEEECLAVRMAALLHDIGHYPFSHALEEAGFPSHEALGVAKLSQGLLGERLIQIGGHDFPRVVGALITGSSQSPLQGLISGSIDLDKIDYLSRDARMCGVPYGTVDVDRLLSSLTLVEAEPGHFEVGVQEKGVSALESLLFAKYQMYRNVYWHHAVRSATCMFKRAVRIAVRRGSVTVQTIADATDDGLMELLLSRDQSGLAFSIRARRLHKRALDLPASEVPGDVQPWVTSDPDLLERVEDAIAEQVGLAPGDVLLDFPARTAMLGVNLPLRTRSGAIERLTDAGRAGHLGLPRVADELYRSARRLRIFVSSPPSRPLEPVVALLTWPAEQVEARVAAAASLI
;
A
#
# COMPACT_ATOMS: atom_id res chain seq x y z
N THR A 1 -10.66 25.16 43.86
CA THR A 1 -10.38 25.46 45.26
C THR A 1 -8.89 25.40 45.49
N CYS A 2 -8.39 26.48 45.60
CA CYS A 2 -7.72 27.32 46.56
C CYS A 2 -6.22 27.10 46.55
N LEU A 3 -5.46 28.08 46.09
CA LEU A 3 -4.95 29.29 46.81
C LEU A 3 -3.80 28.90 47.75
N LYS A 4 -2.71 29.55 47.90
CA LYS A 4 -2.16 30.91 47.72
C LYS A 4 -0.71 30.91 48.16
N ASP A 5 0.05 31.80 47.59
CA ASP A 5 0.95 32.81 48.12
C ASP A 5 2.18 32.32 48.94
N GLY A 6 3.31 32.87 48.81
CA GLY A 6 3.87 34.19 48.58
C GLY A 6 5.37 34.22 48.84
N LYS A 7 5.98 35.17 48.22
CA LYS A 7 6.84 36.26 48.67
C LYS A 7 8.27 36.01 49.20
N ASP A 8 9.16 36.63 48.47
CA ASP A 8 10.12 37.72 48.81
C ASP A 8 11.48 37.37 49.43
N GLY A 9 12.50 38.01 48.87
CA GLY A 9 13.74 38.41 49.55
C GLY A 9 14.97 38.37 48.58
N LYS A 10 15.30 39.35 48.06
CA LYS A 10 16.25 40.45 47.92
C LYS A 10 17.70 40.21 48.38
N ASP A 11 18.59 40.83 47.56
CA ASP A 11 19.93 41.41 47.80
C ASP A 11 21.11 40.43 47.69
N GLY A 12 22.22 40.75 47.06
CA GLY A 12 22.81 41.97 46.53
C GLY A 12 24.24 41.70 46.04
N LYS A 13 24.68 42.49 45.11
CA LYS A 13 26.03 43.01 44.80
C LYS A 13 27.27 42.12 45.00
N ASP A 14 28.13 41.91 44.01
CA ASP A 14 29.23 42.82 43.64
C ASP A 14 30.02 42.30 42.42
N GLY A 15 30.43 43.22 41.62
CA GLY A 15 31.15 43.01 40.39
C GLY A 15 32.65 42.74 40.57
N LYS A 16 33.22 42.11 39.57
CA LYS A 16 34.65 42.33 39.18
C LYS A 16 34.82 42.12 37.69
N VAL A 17 35.24 43.18 37.06
CA VAL A 17 35.82 43.28 35.70
C VAL A 17 37.11 42.49 35.65
N ALA A 18 37.28 41.65 34.65
CA ALA A 18 38.57 41.07 34.30
C ALA A 18 38.73 41.00 32.79
N THR A 19 39.75 41.57 32.35
CA THR A 19 40.33 41.92 31.07
C THR A 19 40.47 40.79 30.04
N HIS A 20 40.32 41.20 28.79
CA HIS A 20 40.65 40.45 27.58
C HIS A 20 42.07 39.86 27.54
N GLN A 21 42.17 38.57 27.27
CA GLN A 21 43.32 37.99 26.56
C GLN A 21 42.86 37.18 25.33
N ARG A 22 43.29 37.65 24.17
CA ARG A 22 43.14 36.97 22.86
C ARG A 22 43.97 35.69 22.87
N ARG A 23 43.36 34.55 22.56
CA ARG A 23 44.05 33.30 22.19
C ARG A 23 43.99 33.08 20.69
N PRO A 24 45.00 32.41 20.09
CA PRO A 24 45.21 32.36 18.66
C PRO A 24 44.27 31.33 17.96
N THR A 25 43.98 31.65 16.70
CA THR A 25 43.19 30.86 15.76
C THR A 25 43.76 29.46 15.57
N ARG A 26 42.99 28.45 15.92
CA ARG A 26 43.27 27.01 15.65
C ARG A 26 42.76 26.70 14.23
N LYS A 27 43.68 26.26 13.36
CA LYS A 27 43.39 25.74 12.01
C LYS A 27 42.39 24.59 12.12
N ALA A 28 41.32 24.67 11.30
CA ALA A 28 40.35 23.58 11.14
C ALA A 28 41.06 22.36 10.52
N GLN A 29 41.21 21.30 11.28
CA GLN A 29 41.45 19.97 10.75
C GLN A 29 40.13 19.39 10.23
N LYS A 30 40.08 19.10 8.93
CA LYS A 30 39.06 18.26 8.33
C LYS A 30 39.21 16.86 8.91
N THR A 31 38.29 16.45 9.75
CA THR A 31 38.09 15.05 10.10
C THR A 31 37.07 14.46 9.13
N GLU A 32 37.55 13.75 8.13
CA GLU A 32 36.75 12.78 7.38
C GLU A 32 36.39 11.66 8.34
N SER A 33 35.18 11.67 8.92
CA SER A 33 34.65 10.53 9.62
C SER A 33 34.05 9.57 8.59
N GLY A 34 34.89 8.71 8.03
CA GLY A 34 34.45 7.51 7.33
C GLY A 34 33.78 6.58 8.33
N VAL A 35 32.46 6.61 8.42
CA VAL A 35 31.69 5.57 9.09
C VAL A 35 31.67 4.38 8.14
N THR A 36 32.61 3.46 8.29
CA THR A 36 32.52 2.12 7.71
C THR A 36 31.28 1.44 8.26
N PRO A 37 30.42 0.85 7.41
CA PRO A 37 29.29 0.06 7.90
C PRO A 37 29.85 -1.05 8.79
N ARG A 38 29.43 -1.05 10.04
CA ARG A 38 29.78 -2.13 10.98
C ARG A 38 29.17 -3.41 10.43
N ALA A 39 29.98 -4.37 10.03
CA ALA A 39 29.50 -5.69 9.66
C ALA A 39 28.61 -6.22 10.79
N LEU A 40 27.40 -6.61 10.46
CA LEU A 40 26.51 -7.26 11.43
C LEU A 40 27.24 -8.52 11.93
N PRO A 41 27.19 -8.80 13.24
CA PRO A 41 27.75 -10.03 13.77
C PRO A 41 27.09 -11.23 13.08
N ALA A 42 27.87 -12.27 12.79
CA ALA A 42 27.32 -13.53 12.29
C ALA A 42 26.18 -13.97 13.24
N LEU A 43 25.01 -14.25 12.68
CA LEU A 43 23.91 -14.77 13.46
C LEU A 43 24.35 -16.08 14.11
N PRO A 44 24.06 -16.30 15.41
CA PRO A 44 24.34 -17.58 16.05
C PRO A 44 23.65 -18.72 15.30
N ASP A 45 24.20 -19.93 15.38
CA ASP A 45 23.58 -21.13 14.82
C ASP A 45 22.12 -21.22 15.28
N ILE A 46 21.20 -21.10 14.34
CA ILE A 46 19.76 -21.15 14.64
C ILE A 46 19.43 -22.59 14.99
N PRO A 47 18.83 -22.86 16.16
CA PRO A 47 18.34 -24.19 16.48
C PRO A 47 17.46 -24.74 15.36
N ALA A 48 17.43 -26.06 15.16
CA ALA A 48 16.55 -26.68 14.17
C ALA A 48 15.12 -26.18 14.36
N LEU A 49 14.53 -25.56 13.33
CA LEU A 49 13.17 -25.01 13.40
C LEU A 49 12.15 -26.14 13.67
N PRO A 50 11.13 -25.88 14.46
CA PRO A 50 10.05 -26.84 14.69
C PRO A 50 9.33 -27.16 13.38
N THR A 51 8.67 -28.31 13.32
CA THR A 51 7.90 -28.71 12.13
C THR A 51 6.64 -27.87 11.91
N THR A 52 6.13 -27.27 12.99
CA THR A 52 4.96 -26.38 12.97
C THR A 52 4.98 -25.46 14.17
N GLU A 53 4.65 -24.18 13.97
CA GLU A 53 4.43 -23.20 15.04
C GLU A 53 3.02 -22.62 14.97
N VAL A 54 2.58 -22.04 16.09
CA VAL A 54 1.29 -21.33 16.18
C VAL A 54 1.54 -19.87 16.53
N ILE A 55 1.12 -19.00 15.62
CA ILE A 55 1.22 -17.54 15.81
C ILE A 55 -0.17 -17.03 16.16
N ARG A 56 -0.26 -16.23 17.24
CA ARG A 56 -1.51 -15.56 17.60
C ARG A 56 -1.75 -14.33 16.74
N ASP A 57 -2.94 -14.26 16.13
CA ASP A 57 -3.37 -13.18 15.26
C ASP A 57 -4.69 -12.56 15.78
N PRO A 58 -4.85 -11.23 15.76
CA PRO A 58 -6.06 -10.58 16.29
C PRO A 58 -7.33 -10.83 15.44
N LEU A 59 -7.18 -11.26 14.18
CA LEU A 59 -8.31 -11.53 13.28
C LEU A 59 -8.61 -13.03 13.16
N TRP A 60 -7.56 -13.85 12.95
CA TRP A 60 -7.67 -15.29 12.66
C TRP A 60 -7.33 -16.20 13.85
N ASP A 61 -7.19 -15.62 15.03
CA ASP A 61 -6.87 -16.33 16.28
C ASP A 61 -5.52 -17.06 16.22
N ASN A 62 -5.50 -18.33 15.89
CA ASN A 62 -4.31 -19.17 15.89
C ASN A 62 -3.93 -19.56 14.45
N ILE A 63 -2.94 -18.91 13.91
CA ILE A 63 -2.37 -19.24 12.60
C ILE A 63 -1.33 -20.33 12.78
N ARG A 64 -1.56 -21.49 12.18
CA ARG A 64 -0.56 -22.58 12.14
C ARG A 64 0.36 -22.36 10.97
N VAL A 65 1.66 -22.31 11.24
CA VAL A 65 2.71 -22.08 10.26
C VAL A 65 3.54 -23.35 10.13
N ASP A 66 3.64 -23.89 8.92
CA ASP A 66 4.44 -25.08 8.65
C ASP A 66 5.92 -24.78 8.45
N HIS A 67 6.76 -25.80 8.42
CA HIS A 67 8.21 -25.66 8.34
C HIS A 67 8.69 -24.85 7.10
N PRO A 68 8.17 -25.06 5.87
CA PRO A 68 8.52 -24.22 4.72
C PRO A 68 8.25 -22.74 4.95
N ALA A 69 7.09 -22.40 5.52
CA ALA A 69 6.75 -21.03 5.81
C ALA A 69 7.64 -20.43 6.93
N LEU A 70 8.00 -21.22 7.96
CA LEU A 70 8.93 -20.79 9.02
C LEU A 70 10.30 -20.45 8.45
N LEU A 71 10.83 -21.26 7.54
CA LEU A 71 12.11 -20.99 6.87
C LEU A 71 12.10 -19.64 6.13
N ALA A 72 10.99 -19.28 5.49
CA ALA A 72 10.85 -18.00 4.81
C ALA A 72 10.63 -16.85 5.79
N LEU A 73 9.80 -17.05 6.82
CA LEU A 73 9.48 -16.04 7.84
C LEU A 73 10.71 -15.54 8.57
N ASP A 74 11.67 -16.43 8.88
CA ASP A 74 12.90 -16.08 9.62
C ASP A 74 13.96 -15.38 8.77
N THR A 75 13.59 -14.92 7.56
CA THR A 75 14.50 -14.14 6.73
C THR A 75 14.34 -12.64 6.99
N PRO A 76 15.44 -11.85 6.93
CA PRO A 76 15.38 -10.40 7.11
C PRO A 76 14.40 -9.70 6.16
N ALA A 77 14.25 -10.22 4.94
CA ALA A 77 13.35 -9.69 3.93
C ALA A 77 11.89 -9.76 4.39
N VAL A 78 11.45 -10.89 4.96
CA VAL A 78 10.09 -11.06 5.48
C VAL A 78 9.91 -10.33 6.81
N GLN A 79 10.91 -10.39 7.71
CA GLN A 79 10.87 -9.66 8.99
C GLN A 79 10.75 -8.14 8.81
N ARG A 80 11.26 -7.58 7.70
CA ARG A 80 11.10 -6.17 7.34
C ARG A 80 9.62 -5.76 7.27
N LEU A 81 8.73 -6.66 6.83
CA LEU A 81 7.28 -6.38 6.72
C LEU A 81 6.63 -6.00 8.05
N ARG A 82 7.22 -6.36 9.20
CA ARG A 82 6.77 -5.92 10.53
C ARG A 82 6.85 -4.41 10.74
N TYR A 83 7.61 -3.72 9.92
CA TYR A 83 7.90 -2.29 10.04
C TYR A 83 7.32 -1.50 8.87
N ILE A 84 6.38 -2.10 8.11
CA ILE A 84 5.63 -1.45 7.03
C ILE A 84 4.14 -1.57 7.33
N ARG A 85 3.47 -0.44 7.53
CA ARG A 85 2.04 -0.40 7.80
C ARG A 85 1.25 -0.79 6.56
N GLN A 86 0.24 -1.65 6.75
CA GLN A 86 -0.62 -2.14 5.67
C GLN A 86 -1.33 -1.00 4.94
N VAL A 87 -1.89 -0.06 5.67
CA VAL A 87 -2.72 1.03 5.14
C VAL A 87 -2.05 2.40 5.18
N GLY A 88 -0.73 2.42 5.12
CA GLY A 88 0.09 3.64 4.99
C GLY A 88 -0.25 4.69 6.04
N HIS A 89 -0.70 5.87 5.60
CA HIS A 89 -0.98 7.01 6.47
C HIS A 89 -2.35 6.98 7.17
N SER A 90 -3.13 5.88 7.04
CA SER A 90 -4.47 5.80 7.64
C SER A 90 -4.48 5.93 9.16
N PHE A 91 -3.39 5.59 9.85
CA PHE A 91 -3.24 5.78 11.31
C PHE A 91 -3.37 7.24 11.75
N LEU A 92 -3.16 8.22 10.86
CA LEU A 92 -3.38 9.64 11.15
C LEU A 92 -4.87 10.00 11.30
N VAL A 93 -5.76 9.12 10.86
CA VAL A 93 -7.23 9.25 10.93
C VAL A 93 -7.82 8.19 11.84
N TYR A 94 -7.37 6.95 11.68
CA TYR A 94 -7.79 5.77 12.43
C TYR A 94 -6.64 5.30 13.31
N PRO A 95 -6.55 5.73 14.58
CA PRO A 95 -5.36 5.47 15.42
C PRO A 95 -5.02 4.00 15.59
N GLY A 96 -6.01 3.10 15.48
CA GLY A 96 -5.82 1.65 15.52
C GLY A 96 -5.24 1.04 14.23
N ALA A 97 -5.19 1.79 13.13
CA ALA A 97 -4.69 1.33 11.82
C ALA A 97 -3.15 1.29 11.78
N THR A 98 -2.55 0.54 12.70
CA THR A 98 -1.09 0.39 12.85
C THR A 98 -0.59 -1.00 12.50
N HIS A 99 -1.48 -1.92 12.11
CA HIS A 99 -1.13 -3.25 11.66
C HIS A 99 -0.23 -3.24 10.43
N THR A 100 0.53 -4.29 10.29
CA THR A 100 1.66 -4.34 9.38
C THR A 100 1.43 -5.32 8.23
N ARG A 101 2.23 -5.21 7.19
CA ARG A 101 2.23 -6.17 6.09
C ARG A 101 2.63 -7.57 6.51
N PHE A 102 3.34 -7.71 7.63
CA PHE A 102 3.65 -9.02 8.19
C PHE A 102 2.41 -9.75 8.70
N GLU A 103 1.53 -9.06 9.42
CA GLU A 103 0.27 -9.63 9.92
C GLU A 103 -0.65 -10.00 8.76
N HIS A 104 -0.71 -9.16 7.74
CA HIS A 104 -1.45 -9.42 6.52
C HIS A 104 -0.89 -10.64 5.75
N ALA A 105 0.41 -10.73 5.54
CA ALA A 105 1.06 -11.86 4.88
C ALA A 105 0.76 -13.21 5.59
N LEU A 106 0.77 -13.21 6.92
CA LEU A 106 0.35 -14.37 7.72
C LEU A 106 -1.13 -14.70 7.53
N GLY A 107 -1.99 -13.68 7.44
CA GLY A 107 -3.43 -13.86 7.21
C GLY A 107 -3.72 -14.43 5.82
N ALA A 108 -3.10 -13.90 4.78
CA ALA A 108 -3.21 -14.42 3.41
C ALA A 108 -2.72 -15.88 3.31
N TYR A 109 -1.58 -16.19 3.95
CA TYR A 109 -1.08 -17.55 4.07
C TYR A 109 -2.08 -18.47 4.80
N HIS A 110 -2.66 -18.03 5.91
CA HIS A 110 -3.64 -18.78 6.67
C HIS A 110 -4.89 -19.08 5.84
N LEU A 111 -5.43 -18.09 5.16
CA LEU A 111 -6.60 -18.26 4.30
C LEU A 111 -6.31 -19.21 3.13
N THR A 112 -5.11 -19.16 2.55
CA THR A 112 -4.70 -20.07 1.49
C THR A 112 -4.68 -21.52 2.00
N ARG A 113 -4.16 -21.77 3.18
CA ARG A 113 -4.21 -23.10 3.80
C ARG A 113 -5.66 -23.59 4.02
N ARG A 114 -6.54 -22.71 4.48
CA ARG A 114 -7.97 -23.03 4.67
C ARG A 114 -8.68 -23.29 3.36
N ALA A 115 -8.37 -22.53 2.31
CA ALA A 115 -8.94 -22.71 0.98
C ALA A 115 -8.53 -24.07 0.39
N LEU A 116 -7.24 -24.43 0.49
CA LEU A 116 -6.74 -25.73 0.04
C LEU A 116 -7.38 -26.87 0.82
N ALA A 117 -7.49 -26.80 2.13
CA ALA A 117 -8.16 -27.81 2.94
C ALA A 117 -9.65 -27.95 2.57
N ALA A 118 -10.34 -26.83 2.33
CA ALA A 118 -11.74 -26.88 1.91
C ALA A 118 -11.92 -27.51 0.52
N LEU A 119 -11.02 -27.25 -0.43
CA LEU A 119 -11.01 -27.87 -1.75
C LEU A 119 -10.73 -29.38 -1.65
N GLU A 120 -9.80 -29.79 -0.78
CA GLU A 120 -9.48 -31.20 -0.52
C GLU A 120 -10.64 -31.95 0.11
N GLU A 121 -11.26 -31.40 1.18
CA GLU A 121 -12.43 -31.99 1.85
C GLU A 121 -13.64 -32.18 0.92
N LEU A 122 -13.77 -31.33 -0.10
CA LEU A 122 -14.86 -31.37 -1.07
C LEU A 122 -14.53 -32.21 -2.31
N ASP A 123 -13.34 -32.81 -2.38
CA ASP A 123 -12.81 -33.50 -3.58
C ASP A 123 -12.78 -32.57 -4.83
N GLU A 124 -12.54 -31.28 -4.57
CA GLU A 124 -12.55 -30.20 -5.58
C GLU A 124 -11.13 -29.71 -5.93
N LEU A 125 -10.08 -30.33 -5.35
CA LEU A 125 -8.68 -29.91 -5.60
C LEU A 125 -8.23 -30.28 -7.04
N GLY A 126 -8.89 -31.24 -7.67
CA GLY A 126 -8.74 -31.58 -9.07
C GLY A 126 -7.31 -31.99 -9.43
N PRO A 127 -6.74 -31.42 -10.51
CA PRO A 127 -5.41 -31.76 -11.00
C PRO A 127 -4.26 -31.09 -10.25
N ALA A 128 -4.54 -30.29 -9.22
CA ALA A 128 -3.49 -29.56 -8.50
C ALA A 128 -2.57 -30.53 -7.74
N THR A 129 -1.26 -30.34 -7.91
CA THR A 129 -0.24 -31.15 -7.25
C THR A 129 0.12 -30.62 -5.85
N GLU A 130 0.77 -31.45 -5.03
CA GLU A 130 1.30 -31.01 -3.73
C GLU A 130 2.32 -29.87 -3.87
N GLU A 131 3.12 -29.88 -4.95
CA GLU A 131 4.10 -28.83 -5.25
C GLU A 131 3.41 -27.51 -5.57
N GLU A 132 2.31 -27.53 -6.32
CA GLU A 132 1.48 -26.36 -6.59
C GLU A 132 0.79 -25.84 -5.33
N CYS A 133 0.30 -26.73 -4.48
CA CYS A 133 -0.27 -26.39 -3.17
C CYS A 133 0.79 -25.75 -2.25
N LEU A 134 2.03 -26.20 -2.30
CA LEU A 134 3.14 -25.57 -1.59
C LEU A 134 3.47 -24.20 -2.17
N ALA A 135 3.60 -24.10 -3.49
CA ALA A 135 3.95 -22.87 -4.18
C ALA A 135 2.90 -21.77 -3.94
N VAL A 136 1.60 -22.10 -3.98
CA VAL A 136 0.54 -21.11 -3.75
C VAL A 136 0.51 -20.63 -2.30
N ARG A 137 0.79 -21.49 -1.31
CA ARG A 137 0.94 -21.06 0.10
C ARG A 137 2.11 -20.11 0.28
N MET A 138 3.25 -20.40 -0.37
CA MET A 138 4.42 -19.53 -0.31
C MET A 138 4.19 -18.22 -1.08
N ALA A 139 3.48 -18.26 -2.20
CA ALA A 139 3.09 -17.04 -2.93
C ALA A 139 2.19 -16.14 -2.06
N ALA A 140 1.21 -16.70 -1.36
CA ALA A 140 0.37 -15.96 -0.44
C ALA A 140 1.16 -15.32 0.71
N LEU A 141 2.17 -16.00 1.25
CA LEU A 141 3.04 -15.46 2.30
C LEU A 141 3.93 -14.32 1.81
N LEU A 142 4.36 -14.38 0.53
CA LEU A 142 5.44 -13.55 0.00
C LEU A 142 4.99 -12.49 -1.02
N HIS A 143 3.67 -12.43 -1.37
CA HIS A 143 3.20 -11.52 -2.41
C HIS A 143 3.54 -10.06 -2.16
N ASP A 144 3.58 -9.65 -0.89
CA ASP A 144 3.83 -8.29 -0.44
C ASP A 144 5.30 -7.97 -0.13
N ILE A 145 6.24 -8.91 -0.38
CA ILE A 145 7.65 -8.76 0.01
C ILE A 145 8.34 -7.53 -0.59
N GLY A 146 7.85 -7.05 -1.74
CA GLY A 146 8.39 -5.91 -2.46
C GLY A 146 7.86 -4.56 -2.02
N HIS A 147 6.89 -4.48 -1.12
CA HIS A 147 6.26 -3.22 -0.76
C HIS A 147 7.21 -2.18 -0.21
N TYR A 148 6.95 -0.93 -0.64
CA TYR A 148 7.58 0.27 -0.12
C TYR A 148 7.07 0.63 1.29
N PRO A 149 7.81 1.46 2.02
CA PRO A 149 7.26 2.18 3.16
C PRO A 149 5.98 2.95 2.80
N PHE A 150 5.01 2.92 3.69
CA PHE A 150 3.68 3.50 3.48
C PHE A 150 2.90 2.91 2.29
N SER A 151 3.23 1.67 1.92
CA SER A 151 2.48 0.84 0.95
C SER A 151 2.45 1.42 -0.47
N HIS A 152 1.29 1.51 -1.12
CA HIS A 152 1.14 1.88 -2.54
C HIS A 152 1.44 3.36 -2.88
N ALA A 153 1.73 4.22 -1.89
CA ALA A 153 1.90 5.65 -2.11
C ALA A 153 2.96 5.99 -3.18
N LEU A 154 4.04 5.22 -3.23
CA LEU A 154 5.16 5.49 -4.15
C LEU A 154 4.92 4.95 -5.56
N GLU A 155 4.17 3.88 -5.72
CA GLU A 155 3.74 3.41 -7.04
C GLU A 155 2.90 4.48 -7.76
N GLU A 156 1.96 5.13 -7.04
CA GLU A 156 1.23 6.28 -7.55
C GLU A 156 2.15 7.48 -7.90
N ALA A 157 3.36 7.52 -7.37
CA ALA A 157 4.36 8.56 -7.66
C ALA A 157 5.31 8.19 -8.81
N GLY A 158 5.04 7.10 -9.54
CA GLY A 158 5.81 6.66 -10.69
C GLY A 158 7.03 5.79 -10.36
N PHE A 159 7.13 5.25 -9.14
CA PHE A 159 8.15 4.27 -8.78
C PHE A 159 7.75 2.87 -9.28
N PRO A 160 8.72 1.92 -9.44
CA PRO A 160 8.45 0.54 -9.84
C PRO A 160 7.37 -0.12 -8.97
N SER A 161 6.60 -1.05 -9.52
CA SER A 161 5.57 -1.76 -8.76
C SER A 161 6.18 -2.68 -7.70
N HIS A 162 5.45 -2.89 -6.60
CA HIS A 162 5.90 -3.78 -5.53
C HIS A 162 6.01 -5.24 -5.99
N GLU A 163 5.20 -5.68 -6.95
CA GLU A 163 5.30 -7.03 -7.52
C GLU A 163 6.65 -7.21 -8.24
N ALA A 164 7.07 -6.22 -9.06
CA ALA A 164 8.36 -6.27 -9.75
C ALA A 164 9.53 -6.31 -8.76
N LEU A 165 9.47 -5.51 -7.70
CA LEU A 165 10.46 -5.52 -6.62
C LEU A 165 10.41 -6.83 -5.82
N GLY A 166 9.21 -7.35 -5.59
CA GLY A 166 8.99 -8.60 -4.89
C GLY A 166 9.63 -9.77 -5.60
N VAL A 167 9.36 -9.93 -6.89
CA VAL A 167 9.96 -10.99 -7.71
C VAL A 167 11.49 -10.95 -7.67
N ALA A 168 12.08 -9.75 -7.75
CA ALA A 168 13.53 -9.61 -7.62
C ALA A 168 14.06 -10.09 -6.26
N LYS A 169 13.33 -9.80 -5.17
CA LYS A 169 13.72 -10.21 -3.81
C LYS A 169 13.60 -11.72 -3.56
N LEU A 170 12.68 -12.43 -4.26
CA LEU A 170 12.51 -13.88 -4.11
C LEU A 170 13.76 -14.69 -4.49
N SER A 171 14.61 -14.15 -5.35
CA SER A 171 15.84 -14.83 -5.80
C SER A 171 17.11 -14.30 -5.12
N GLN A 172 16.98 -13.43 -4.11
CA GLN A 172 18.13 -12.75 -3.49
C GLN A 172 18.32 -13.13 -2.03
N GLY A 173 19.58 -13.12 -1.61
CA GLY A 173 19.99 -13.29 -0.22
C GLY A 173 19.42 -14.54 0.44
N LEU A 174 19.26 -14.50 1.76
CA LEU A 174 18.79 -15.64 2.54
C LEU A 174 17.39 -16.11 2.13
N LEU A 175 16.50 -15.22 1.69
CA LEU A 175 15.16 -15.62 1.22
C LEU A 175 15.27 -16.51 -0.02
N GLY A 176 16.07 -16.13 -1.02
CA GLY A 176 16.30 -16.94 -2.22
C GLY A 176 16.88 -18.32 -1.89
N GLU A 177 17.87 -18.37 -0.99
CA GLU A 177 18.46 -19.63 -0.52
C GLU A 177 17.41 -20.54 0.17
N ARG A 178 16.55 -19.96 1.01
CA ARG A 178 15.48 -20.71 1.68
C ARG A 178 14.42 -21.21 0.71
N LEU A 179 14.04 -20.42 -0.27
CA LEU A 179 13.08 -20.86 -1.31
C LEU A 179 13.66 -22.00 -2.16
N ILE A 180 14.92 -21.96 -2.51
CA ILE A 180 15.61 -23.07 -3.20
C ILE A 180 15.64 -24.33 -2.30
N GLN A 181 15.89 -24.18 -1.03
CA GLN A 181 15.85 -25.28 -0.05
C GLN A 181 14.45 -25.90 0.05
N ILE A 182 13.38 -25.12 -0.03
CA ILE A 182 12.00 -25.52 0.11
C ILE A 182 11.50 -26.32 -1.10
N GLY A 183 11.71 -25.81 -2.32
CA GLY A 183 11.09 -26.38 -3.52
C GLY A 183 12.04 -26.55 -4.72
N GLY A 184 13.37 -26.45 -4.50
CA GLY A 184 14.36 -26.58 -5.57
C GLY A 184 14.68 -25.29 -6.31
N HIS A 185 15.60 -25.36 -7.25
CA HIS A 185 16.21 -24.22 -7.92
C HIS A 185 15.19 -23.29 -8.62
N ASP A 186 14.15 -23.86 -9.23
CA ASP A 186 13.12 -23.10 -9.96
C ASP A 186 12.02 -22.54 -9.07
N PHE A 187 11.97 -22.93 -7.81
CA PHE A 187 10.86 -22.57 -6.91
C PHE A 187 10.68 -21.06 -6.72
N PRO A 188 11.71 -20.21 -6.59
CA PRO A 188 11.55 -18.76 -6.54
C PRO A 188 10.83 -18.21 -7.79
N ARG A 189 11.10 -18.76 -8.97
CA ARG A 189 10.46 -18.36 -10.23
C ARG A 189 8.98 -18.80 -10.27
N VAL A 190 8.68 -20.00 -9.78
CA VAL A 190 7.30 -20.51 -9.70
C VAL A 190 6.45 -19.65 -8.76
N VAL A 191 6.98 -19.32 -7.58
CA VAL A 191 6.33 -18.41 -6.61
C VAL A 191 6.13 -17.02 -7.24
N GLY A 192 7.14 -16.49 -7.92
CA GLY A 192 7.07 -15.20 -8.60
C GLY A 192 6.00 -15.17 -9.71
N ALA A 193 5.85 -16.25 -10.47
CA ALA A 193 4.83 -16.37 -11.50
C ALA A 193 3.41 -16.35 -10.90
N LEU A 194 3.20 -17.00 -9.76
CA LEU A 194 1.93 -16.93 -9.02
C LEU A 194 1.62 -15.52 -8.53
N ILE A 195 2.61 -14.81 -7.99
CA ILE A 195 2.45 -13.44 -7.51
C ILE A 195 2.08 -12.48 -8.64
N THR A 196 2.73 -12.61 -9.81
CA THR A 196 2.50 -11.72 -10.97
C THR A 196 1.30 -12.11 -11.82
N GLY A 197 0.60 -13.18 -11.50
CA GLY A 197 -0.55 -13.66 -12.30
C GLY A 197 -0.17 -14.33 -13.61
N SER A 198 1.08 -14.72 -13.81
CA SER A 198 1.60 -15.35 -15.05
C SER A 198 1.74 -16.88 -14.95
N SER A 199 1.32 -17.49 -13.86
CA SER A 199 1.37 -18.94 -13.67
C SER A 199 0.28 -19.66 -14.46
N GLN A 200 0.57 -20.90 -14.88
CA GLN A 200 -0.41 -21.82 -15.47
C GLN A 200 -1.02 -22.78 -14.44
N SER A 201 -0.71 -22.60 -13.17
CA SER A 201 -1.27 -23.44 -12.09
C SER A 201 -2.78 -23.25 -12.01
N PRO A 202 -3.56 -24.33 -11.84
CA PRO A 202 -5.01 -24.25 -11.61
C PRO A 202 -5.36 -23.43 -10.35
N LEU A 203 -4.40 -23.24 -9.44
CA LEU A 203 -4.57 -22.49 -8.20
C LEU A 203 -4.23 -20.98 -8.31
N GLN A 204 -3.83 -20.50 -9.51
CA GLN A 204 -3.45 -19.11 -9.76
C GLN A 204 -4.46 -18.11 -9.20
N GLY A 205 -5.76 -18.37 -9.37
CA GLY A 205 -6.84 -17.50 -8.95
C GLY A 205 -6.96 -17.28 -7.43
N LEU A 206 -6.28 -18.08 -6.61
CA LEU A 206 -6.22 -17.88 -5.16
C LEU A 206 -5.28 -16.74 -4.76
N ILE A 207 -4.31 -16.38 -5.60
CA ILE A 207 -3.30 -15.34 -5.33
C ILE A 207 -3.57 -14.07 -6.16
N SER A 208 -3.88 -14.25 -7.45
CA SER A 208 -4.12 -13.12 -8.36
C SER A 208 -5.35 -13.42 -9.19
N GLY A 209 -6.50 -12.92 -8.74
CA GLY A 209 -7.79 -13.18 -9.36
C GLY A 209 -8.90 -12.30 -8.82
N SER A 210 -10.14 -12.63 -9.18
CA SER A 210 -11.32 -11.92 -8.68
C SER A 210 -11.64 -12.25 -7.21
N ILE A 211 -11.25 -13.45 -6.74
CA ILE A 211 -11.44 -13.93 -5.37
C ILE A 211 -10.05 -14.29 -4.82
N ASP A 212 -9.09 -13.41 -4.93
CA ASP A 212 -7.83 -13.66 -4.26
C ASP A 212 -8.01 -13.57 -2.73
N LEU A 213 -7.28 -14.45 -2.04
CA LEU A 213 -7.37 -14.58 -0.58
C LEU A 213 -6.75 -13.40 0.15
N ASP A 214 -5.88 -12.67 -0.54
CA ASP A 214 -5.35 -11.37 -0.16
C ASP A 214 -6.48 -10.38 0.16
N LYS A 215 -7.43 -10.21 -0.78
CA LYS A 215 -8.59 -9.30 -0.59
C LYS A 215 -9.43 -9.65 0.63
N ILE A 216 -9.61 -10.93 0.90
CA ILE A 216 -10.40 -11.40 2.05
C ILE A 216 -9.71 -11.02 3.35
N ASP A 217 -8.39 -11.21 3.44
CA ASP A 217 -7.63 -10.83 4.65
C ASP A 217 -7.63 -9.31 4.83
N TYR A 218 -7.14 -8.54 3.83
CA TYR A 218 -6.93 -7.12 4.08
C TYR A 218 -8.24 -6.36 4.32
N LEU A 219 -9.33 -6.68 3.64
CA LEU A 219 -10.62 -6.00 3.88
C LEU A 219 -11.11 -6.23 5.30
N SER A 220 -11.04 -7.48 5.77
CA SER A 220 -11.46 -7.82 7.13
C SER A 220 -10.52 -7.24 8.19
N ARG A 221 -9.21 -7.33 7.96
CA ARG A 221 -8.17 -6.85 8.86
C ARG A 221 -8.16 -5.32 8.96
N ASP A 222 -8.17 -4.64 7.84
CA ASP A 222 -8.16 -3.17 7.78
C ASP A 222 -9.41 -2.60 8.46
N ALA A 223 -10.60 -3.17 8.17
CA ALA A 223 -11.83 -2.73 8.81
C ALA A 223 -11.79 -2.91 10.33
N ARG A 224 -11.31 -4.06 10.82
CA ARG A 224 -11.15 -4.34 12.24
C ARG A 224 -10.19 -3.36 12.91
N MET A 225 -9.03 -3.14 12.30
CA MET A 225 -7.97 -2.29 12.85
C MET A 225 -8.30 -0.79 12.74
N CYS A 226 -9.03 -0.39 11.69
CA CYS A 226 -9.58 0.96 11.60
C CYS A 226 -10.78 1.19 12.53
N GLY A 227 -11.38 0.14 13.08
CA GLY A 227 -12.56 0.23 13.93
C GLY A 227 -13.83 0.65 13.16
N VAL A 228 -13.95 0.21 11.88
CA VAL A 228 -15.08 0.55 11.00
C VAL A 228 -15.93 -0.69 10.70
N PRO A 229 -17.25 -0.56 10.45
CA PRO A 229 -18.15 -1.70 10.25
C PRO A 229 -18.22 -2.20 8.79
N TYR A 230 -17.24 -1.89 7.94
CA TYR A 230 -17.37 -2.06 6.48
C TYR A 230 -16.77 -3.36 5.93
N GLY A 231 -15.92 -4.06 6.67
CA GLY A 231 -15.14 -5.21 6.19
C GLY A 231 -15.75 -6.58 6.52
N THR A 232 -17.03 -6.66 6.85
CA THR A 232 -17.67 -7.93 7.20
C THR A 232 -17.91 -8.77 5.94
N VAL A 233 -17.22 -9.90 5.84
CA VAL A 233 -17.32 -10.89 4.76
C VAL A 233 -17.60 -12.24 5.39
N ASP A 234 -18.51 -13.03 4.82
CA ASP A 234 -18.72 -14.42 5.20
C ASP A 234 -17.62 -15.30 4.59
N VAL A 235 -16.48 -15.32 5.27
CA VAL A 235 -15.25 -15.99 4.80
C VAL A 235 -15.47 -17.50 4.71
N ASP A 236 -16.10 -18.11 5.71
CA ASP A 236 -16.33 -19.56 5.75
C ASP A 236 -17.23 -19.99 4.59
N ARG A 237 -18.26 -19.22 4.30
CA ARG A 237 -19.14 -19.47 3.16
C ARG A 237 -18.42 -19.35 1.84
N LEU A 238 -17.55 -18.34 1.71
CA LEU A 238 -16.79 -18.10 0.49
C LEU A 238 -15.78 -19.24 0.26
N LEU A 239 -14.96 -19.59 1.26
CA LEU A 239 -13.98 -20.67 1.16
C LEU A 239 -14.64 -22.03 0.88
N SER A 240 -15.76 -22.36 1.56
CA SER A 240 -16.50 -23.61 1.32
C SER A 240 -17.24 -23.66 -0.02
N SER A 241 -17.26 -22.57 -0.78
CA SER A 241 -17.83 -22.51 -2.11
C SER A 241 -16.81 -22.49 -3.24
N LEU A 242 -15.52 -22.49 -2.91
CA LEU A 242 -14.46 -22.59 -3.92
C LEU A 242 -14.54 -23.93 -4.66
N THR A 243 -14.13 -23.92 -5.90
CA THR A 243 -14.09 -25.09 -6.78
C THR A 243 -13.05 -24.89 -7.86
N LEU A 244 -12.43 -25.95 -8.35
CA LEU A 244 -11.70 -25.91 -9.60
C LEU A 244 -12.63 -26.34 -10.74
N VAL A 245 -12.65 -25.57 -11.81
CA VAL A 245 -13.45 -25.85 -12.99
C VAL A 245 -12.56 -25.90 -14.22
N GLU A 246 -12.85 -26.84 -15.10
CA GLU A 246 -12.24 -26.90 -16.40
C GLU A 246 -12.93 -25.84 -17.30
N ALA A 247 -12.27 -24.68 -17.46
CA ALA A 247 -12.81 -23.57 -18.23
C ALA A 247 -12.61 -23.76 -19.73
N GLU A 248 -11.50 -24.42 -20.10
CA GLU A 248 -11.18 -24.90 -21.45
C GLU A 248 -10.56 -26.30 -21.34
N PRO A 249 -10.59 -27.14 -22.38
CA PRO A 249 -10.03 -28.49 -22.30
C PRO A 249 -8.59 -28.51 -21.78
N GLY A 250 -8.40 -29.16 -20.62
CA GLY A 250 -7.10 -29.25 -19.93
C GLY A 250 -6.67 -27.99 -19.16
N HIS A 251 -7.46 -26.93 -19.17
CA HIS A 251 -7.17 -25.69 -18.43
C HIS A 251 -8.17 -25.51 -17.27
N PHE A 252 -7.65 -25.58 -16.05
CA PHE A 252 -8.44 -25.44 -14.83
C PHE A 252 -8.23 -24.08 -14.19
N GLU A 253 -9.30 -23.49 -13.69
CA GLU A 253 -9.32 -22.22 -12.99
C GLU A 253 -10.07 -22.33 -11.67
N VAL A 254 -9.68 -21.46 -10.70
CA VAL A 254 -10.45 -21.25 -9.47
C VAL A 254 -11.76 -20.57 -9.79
N GLY A 255 -12.85 -21.19 -9.41
CA GLY A 255 -14.20 -20.66 -9.53
C GLY A 255 -14.96 -20.73 -8.21
N VAL A 256 -16.23 -20.38 -8.29
CA VAL A 256 -17.15 -20.39 -7.15
C VAL A 256 -18.39 -21.20 -7.51
N GLN A 257 -18.87 -21.99 -6.57
CA GLN A 257 -20.19 -22.60 -6.65
C GLN A 257 -21.28 -21.55 -6.41
N GLU A 258 -22.45 -21.73 -7.01
CA GLU A 258 -23.59 -20.78 -6.92
C GLU A 258 -23.97 -20.43 -5.46
N LYS A 259 -23.78 -21.35 -4.51
CA LYS A 259 -24.02 -21.10 -3.09
C LYS A 259 -23.13 -20.00 -2.47
N GLY A 260 -22.00 -19.67 -3.11
CA GLY A 260 -21.02 -18.67 -2.66
C GLY A 260 -21.27 -17.25 -3.22
N VAL A 261 -22.18 -17.08 -4.18
CA VAL A 261 -22.40 -15.80 -4.87
C VAL A 261 -22.73 -14.66 -3.89
N SER A 262 -23.56 -14.91 -2.89
CA SER A 262 -23.90 -13.90 -1.88
C SER A 262 -22.71 -13.47 -1.02
N ALA A 263 -21.80 -14.37 -0.69
CA ALA A 263 -20.58 -14.04 0.05
C ALA A 263 -19.60 -13.26 -0.84
N LEU A 264 -19.51 -13.60 -2.13
CA LEU A 264 -18.75 -12.85 -3.11
C LEU A 264 -19.28 -11.42 -3.26
N GLU A 265 -20.60 -11.24 -3.34
CA GLU A 265 -21.22 -9.91 -3.42
C GLU A 265 -20.92 -9.07 -2.17
N SER A 266 -20.96 -9.70 -0.99
CA SER A 266 -20.56 -9.04 0.26
C SER A 266 -19.08 -8.60 0.25
N LEU A 267 -18.17 -9.42 -0.29
CA LEU A 267 -16.75 -9.08 -0.45
C LEU A 267 -16.57 -7.85 -1.36
N LEU A 268 -17.24 -7.82 -2.50
CA LEU A 268 -17.18 -6.70 -3.43
C LEU A 268 -17.72 -5.40 -2.80
N PHE A 269 -18.82 -5.51 -2.06
CA PHE A 269 -19.39 -4.35 -1.39
C PHE A 269 -18.50 -3.87 -0.23
N ALA A 270 -17.90 -4.77 0.53
CA ALA A 270 -16.92 -4.43 1.55
C ALA A 270 -15.74 -3.67 0.95
N LYS A 271 -15.21 -4.13 -0.20
CA LYS A 271 -14.14 -3.44 -0.93
C LYS A 271 -14.55 -2.00 -1.30
N TYR A 272 -15.70 -1.82 -1.91
CA TYR A 272 -16.22 -0.49 -2.23
C TYR A 272 -16.29 0.43 -1.01
N GLN A 273 -16.86 -0.06 0.09
CA GLN A 273 -17.00 0.73 1.31
C GLN A 273 -15.64 1.12 1.93
N MET A 274 -14.67 0.19 1.94
CA MET A 274 -13.33 0.46 2.44
C MET A 274 -12.58 1.50 1.59
N TYR A 275 -12.66 1.40 0.25
CA TYR A 275 -12.09 2.41 -0.63
C TYR A 275 -12.69 3.78 -0.38
N ARG A 276 -14.01 3.89 -0.37
CA ARG A 276 -14.73 5.15 -0.20
C ARG A 276 -14.45 5.83 1.14
N ASN A 277 -14.41 5.07 2.23
CA ASN A 277 -14.42 5.62 3.59
C ASN A 277 -13.05 5.61 4.25
N VAL A 278 -12.18 4.64 3.95
CA VAL A 278 -10.87 4.46 4.60
C VAL A 278 -9.73 4.85 3.68
N TYR A 279 -9.51 4.11 2.58
CA TYR A 279 -8.32 4.32 1.74
C TYR A 279 -8.34 5.67 1.03
N TRP A 280 -9.51 6.13 0.60
CA TRP A 280 -9.69 7.43 -0.02
C TRP A 280 -10.22 8.51 0.92
N HIS A 281 -10.09 8.31 2.24
CA HIS A 281 -10.39 9.37 3.20
C HIS A 281 -9.52 10.60 2.94
N HIS A 282 -10.10 11.78 2.91
CA HIS A 282 -9.41 13.00 2.46
C HIS A 282 -8.12 13.32 3.24
N ALA A 283 -8.10 13.10 4.55
CA ALA A 283 -6.89 13.36 5.34
C ALA A 283 -5.79 12.31 5.10
N VAL A 284 -6.16 11.04 4.81
CA VAL A 284 -5.22 10.01 4.37
C VAL A 284 -4.62 10.41 3.03
N ARG A 285 -5.46 10.80 2.06
CA ARG A 285 -5.00 11.24 0.73
C ARG A 285 -4.14 12.50 0.78
N SER A 286 -4.47 13.47 1.64
CA SER A 286 -3.62 14.64 1.87
C SER A 286 -2.22 14.25 2.34
N ALA A 287 -2.13 13.39 3.38
CA ALA A 287 -0.83 12.90 3.86
C ALA A 287 -0.07 12.12 2.78
N THR A 288 -0.77 11.29 1.99
CA THR A 288 -0.18 10.54 0.87
C THR A 288 0.38 11.47 -0.21
N CYS A 289 -0.34 12.52 -0.61
CA CYS A 289 0.16 13.49 -1.59
C CYS A 289 1.38 14.26 -1.07
N MET A 290 1.34 14.71 0.18
CA MET A 290 2.49 15.36 0.83
C MET A 290 3.70 14.43 0.88
N PHE A 291 3.49 13.14 1.22
CA PHE A 291 4.55 12.14 1.26
C PHE A 291 5.15 11.85 -0.12
N LYS A 292 4.31 11.63 -1.13
CA LYS A 292 4.76 11.47 -2.52
C LYS A 292 5.65 12.64 -2.95
N ARG A 293 5.21 13.86 -2.70
CA ARG A 293 5.94 15.09 -3.03
C ARG A 293 7.28 15.16 -2.30
N ALA A 294 7.34 14.88 -0.99
CA ALA A 294 8.56 14.88 -0.20
C ALA A 294 9.59 13.87 -0.73
N VAL A 295 9.16 12.65 -1.02
CA VAL A 295 10.03 11.59 -1.56
C VAL A 295 10.58 11.98 -2.95
N ARG A 296 9.73 12.47 -3.86
CA ARG A 296 10.15 12.90 -5.20
C ARG A 296 11.17 14.02 -5.15
N ILE A 297 10.99 15.01 -4.28
CA ILE A 297 11.97 16.09 -4.04
C ILE A 297 13.29 15.48 -3.55
N ALA A 298 13.25 14.55 -2.59
CA ALA A 298 14.46 13.92 -2.04
C ALA A 298 15.23 13.11 -3.10
N VAL A 299 14.52 12.38 -3.96
CA VAL A 299 15.12 11.62 -5.08
C VAL A 299 15.74 12.55 -6.12
N ARG A 300 15.03 13.59 -6.59
CA ARG A 300 15.58 14.57 -7.55
C ARG A 300 16.84 15.25 -7.06
N ARG A 301 16.93 15.52 -5.77
CA ARG A 301 18.13 16.11 -5.14
C ARG A 301 19.27 15.11 -4.89
N GLY A 302 19.05 13.84 -5.24
CA GLY A 302 20.02 12.77 -4.95
C GLY A 302 20.22 12.48 -3.46
N SER A 303 19.31 12.98 -2.61
CA SER A 303 19.37 12.74 -1.16
C SER A 303 19.00 11.31 -0.78
N VAL A 304 18.14 10.67 -1.58
CA VAL A 304 17.69 9.28 -1.39
C VAL A 304 17.62 8.61 -2.76
N THR A 305 17.98 7.33 -2.84
CA THR A 305 17.86 6.53 -4.07
C THR A 305 16.62 5.64 -4.02
N VAL A 306 16.13 5.22 -5.19
CA VAL A 306 15.00 4.27 -5.29
C VAL A 306 15.27 2.98 -4.52
N GLN A 307 16.50 2.46 -4.60
CA GLN A 307 16.91 1.26 -3.87
C GLN A 307 16.86 1.48 -2.35
N THR A 308 17.40 2.61 -1.87
CA THR A 308 17.33 2.94 -0.42
C THR A 308 15.88 2.99 0.07
N ILE A 309 14.98 3.54 -0.74
CA ILE A 309 13.55 3.60 -0.42
C ILE A 309 12.94 2.19 -0.40
N ALA A 310 13.25 1.35 -1.41
CA ALA A 310 12.71 -0.01 -1.52
C ALA A 310 13.12 -0.93 -0.35
N ASP A 311 14.26 -0.64 0.28
CA ASP A 311 14.77 -1.42 1.40
C ASP A 311 14.45 -0.80 2.77
N ALA A 312 13.97 0.43 2.80
CA ALA A 312 13.62 1.12 4.04
C ALA A 312 12.34 0.54 4.69
N THR A 313 12.14 0.90 5.94
CA THR A 313 10.88 0.74 6.70
C THR A 313 10.15 2.08 6.78
N ASP A 314 8.91 2.11 7.26
CA ASP A 314 8.15 3.36 7.39
C ASP A 314 8.91 4.41 8.21
N ASP A 315 9.36 4.04 9.40
CA ASP A 315 10.09 4.97 10.28
C ASP A 315 11.48 5.26 9.73
N GLY A 316 12.17 4.29 9.13
CA GLY A 316 13.48 4.49 8.52
C GLY A 316 13.44 5.50 7.37
N LEU A 317 12.46 5.41 6.47
CA LEU A 317 12.28 6.38 5.39
C LEU A 317 11.87 7.75 5.94
N MET A 318 10.97 7.78 6.92
CA MET A 318 10.55 9.05 7.53
C MET A 318 11.73 9.79 8.19
N GLU A 319 12.61 9.10 8.91
CA GLU A 319 13.82 9.71 9.51
C GLU A 319 14.79 10.21 8.43
N LEU A 320 14.98 9.47 7.35
CA LEU A 320 15.77 9.94 6.20
C LEU A 320 15.19 11.23 5.60
N LEU A 321 13.87 11.29 5.42
CA LEU A 321 13.21 12.50 4.91
C LEU A 321 13.33 13.65 5.91
N LEU A 322 13.06 13.44 7.21
CA LEU A 322 13.18 14.49 8.23
C LEU A 322 14.57 15.11 8.30
N SER A 323 15.61 14.30 8.09
CA SER A 323 17.00 14.75 8.14
C SER A 323 17.46 15.47 6.86
N ARG A 324 16.77 15.29 5.73
CA ARG A 324 17.22 15.71 4.39
C ARG A 324 16.19 16.54 3.61
N ASP A 325 14.92 16.51 4.02
CA ASP A 325 13.85 17.26 3.36
C ASP A 325 13.87 18.73 3.76
N GLN A 326 14.12 19.59 2.77
CA GLN A 326 14.07 21.05 2.93
C GLN A 326 12.68 21.63 2.62
N SER A 327 11.73 20.82 2.13
CA SER A 327 10.37 21.29 1.85
C SER A 327 9.53 21.45 3.11
N GLY A 328 9.92 20.78 4.21
CA GLY A 328 9.16 20.74 5.44
C GLY A 328 7.90 19.84 5.40
N LEU A 329 7.65 19.14 4.26
CA LEU A 329 6.48 18.27 4.11
C LEU A 329 6.56 17.07 5.03
N ALA A 330 7.73 16.42 5.13
CA ALA A 330 7.94 15.28 6.03
C ALA A 330 7.69 15.68 7.50
N PHE A 331 8.21 16.83 7.92
CA PHE A 331 7.96 17.37 9.27
C PHE A 331 6.46 17.66 9.49
N SER A 332 5.79 18.23 8.49
CA SER A 332 4.36 18.54 8.56
C SER A 332 3.51 17.28 8.68
N ILE A 333 3.85 16.19 7.96
CA ILE A 333 3.20 14.89 8.11
C ILE A 333 3.41 14.35 9.53
N ARG A 334 4.66 14.33 10.01
CA ARG A 334 5.00 13.84 11.36
C ARG A 334 4.25 14.60 12.46
N ALA A 335 4.12 15.93 12.30
CA ALA A 335 3.39 16.79 13.22
C ALA A 335 1.87 16.79 12.98
N ARG A 336 1.36 15.97 12.05
CA ARG A 336 -0.05 15.94 11.61
C ARG A 336 -0.60 17.31 11.17
N ARG A 337 0.26 18.16 10.62
CA ARG A 337 -0.12 19.45 9.98
C ARG A 337 -0.33 19.24 8.50
N LEU A 338 -1.45 18.58 8.16
CA LEU A 338 -1.77 18.20 6.79
C LEU A 338 -2.39 19.36 6.02
N HIS A 339 -2.09 19.41 4.73
CA HIS A 339 -2.75 20.31 3.78
C HIS A 339 -4.27 20.11 3.82
N LYS A 340 -5.02 21.20 3.66
CA LYS A 340 -6.48 21.19 3.76
C LYS A 340 -7.12 21.13 2.39
N ARG A 341 -8.32 20.56 2.32
CA ARG A 341 -9.09 20.54 1.08
C ARG A 341 -9.53 21.95 0.69
N ALA A 342 -9.12 22.40 -0.47
CA ALA A 342 -9.66 23.60 -1.11
C ALA A 342 -10.70 23.26 -2.17
N LEU A 343 -10.58 22.06 -2.81
CA LEU A 343 -11.57 21.53 -3.74
C LEU A 343 -11.81 20.04 -3.43
N ASP A 344 -13.04 19.55 -3.58
CA ASP A 344 -13.40 18.13 -3.41
C ASP A 344 -14.65 17.79 -4.22
N LEU A 345 -14.47 17.20 -5.42
CA LEU A 345 -15.52 16.82 -6.36
C LEU A 345 -15.52 15.32 -6.61
N PRO A 346 -16.68 14.63 -6.62
CA PRO A 346 -16.75 13.26 -7.11
C PRO A 346 -16.44 13.20 -8.60
N ALA A 347 -15.87 12.09 -9.08
CA ALA A 347 -15.55 11.93 -10.49
C ALA A 347 -16.78 12.03 -11.42
N SER A 348 -17.98 11.81 -10.88
CA SER A 348 -19.25 12.01 -11.60
C SER A 348 -19.56 13.48 -11.91
N GLU A 349 -18.98 14.42 -11.15
CA GLU A 349 -19.17 15.87 -11.32
C GLU A 349 -18.01 16.55 -12.05
N VAL A 350 -16.94 15.82 -12.35
CA VAL A 350 -15.83 16.35 -13.16
C VAL A 350 -16.29 16.41 -14.62
N PRO A 351 -16.34 17.60 -15.26
CA PRO A 351 -16.76 17.73 -16.64
C PRO A 351 -15.73 17.14 -17.61
N GLY A 352 -16.20 16.24 -18.47
CA GLY A 352 -15.34 15.59 -19.46
C GLY A 352 -14.42 14.53 -18.89
N ASP A 353 -13.56 13.98 -19.75
CA ASP A 353 -12.59 12.95 -19.36
C ASP A 353 -11.30 13.59 -18.86
N VAL A 354 -10.94 13.30 -17.61
CA VAL A 354 -9.65 13.68 -17.05
C VAL A 354 -8.55 12.99 -17.85
N GLN A 355 -7.60 13.79 -18.34
CA GLN A 355 -6.52 13.29 -19.19
C GLN A 355 -5.56 12.37 -18.44
N PRO A 356 -4.94 11.40 -19.12
CA PRO A 356 -4.06 10.42 -18.51
C PRO A 356 -2.89 11.04 -17.73
N TRP A 357 -2.34 12.17 -18.16
CA TRP A 357 -1.19 12.82 -17.51
C TRP A 357 -1.42 13.10 -16.02
N VAL A 358 -2.67 13.34 -15.61
CA VAL A 358 -3.02 13.61 -14.20
C VAL A 358 -2.67 12.44 -13.29
N THR A 359 -2.68 11.22 -13.81
CA THR A 359 -2.43 10.00 -13.03
C THR A 359 -1.19 9.23 -13.46
N SER A 360 -0.66 9.48 -14.66
CA SER A 360 0.45 8.71 -15.25
C SER A 360 1.73 9.52 -15.49
N ASP A 361 1.68 10.86 -15.36
CA ASP A 361 2.85 11.73 -15.49
C ASP A 361 3.05 12.57 -14.23
N PRO A 362 3.74 12.01 -13.21
CA PRO A 362 3.96 12.71 -11.96
C PRO A 362 4.92 13.92 -12.10
N ASP A 363 5.75 14.01 -13.15
CA ASP A 363 6.61 15.16 -13.38
C ASP A 363 5.83 16.36 -13.92
N LEU A 364 4.92 16.13 -14.87
CA LEU A 364 4.02 17.16 -15.35
C LEU A 364 3.07 17.61 -14.25
N LEU A 365 2.50 16.67 -13.50
CA LEU A 365 1.61 16.98 -12.39
C LEU A 365 2.27 17.91 -11.36
N GLU A 366 3.52 17.65 -10.97
CA GLU A 366 4.24 18.50 -10.03
C GLU A 366 4.49 19.91 -10.60
N ARG A 367 4.85 20.02 -11.88
CA ARG A 367 5.03 21.34 -12.52
C ARG A 367 3.73 22.13 -12.55
N VAL A 368 2.61 21.46 -12.80
CA VAL A 368 1.28 22.07 -12.78
C VAL A 368 0.89 22.52 -11.37
N GLU A 369 1.12 21.69 -10.36
CA GLU A 369 0.89 22.01 -8.95
C GLU A 369 1.67 23.27 -8.53
N ASP A 370 2.95 23.34 -8.88
CA ASP A 370 3.81 24.46 -8.55
C ASP A 370 3.38 25.75 -9.29
N ALA A 371 3.03 25.64 -10.58
CA ALA A 371 2.55 26.79 -11.35
C ALA A 371 1.19 27.31 -10.81
N ILE A 372 0.29 26.43 -10.39
CA ILE A 372 -0.96 26.82 -9.73
C ILE A 372 -0.66 27.48 -8.38
N ALA A 373 0.27 26.92 -7.58
CA ALA A 373 0.63 27.49 -6.29
C ALA A 373 1.10 28.96 -6.45
N GLU A 374 2.01 29.23 -7.38
CA GLU A 374 2.48 30.60 -7.69
C GLU A 374 1.34 31.53 -8.09
N GLN A 375 0.41 31.06 -8.94
CA GLN A 375 -0.72 31.87 -9.41
C GLN A 375 -1.73 32.21 -8.30
N VAL A 376 -1.79 31.42 -7.23
CA VAL A 376 -2.66 31.69 -6.06
C VAL A 376 -1.90 32.27 -4.86
N GLY A 377 -0.63 32.66 -5.05
CA GLY A 377 0.19 33.29 -4.01
C GLY A 377 0.73 32.35 -2.95
N LEU A 378 0.90 31.05 -3.30
CA LEU A 378 1.46 30.02 -2.46
C LEU A 378 2.85 29.59 -2.97
N ALA A 379 3.62 28.89 -2.15
CA ALA A 379 4.93 28.39 -2.54
C ALA A 379 4.80 27.04 -3.30
N PRO A 380 5.80 26.66 -4.11
CA PRO A 380 5.89 25.33 -4.70
C PRO A 380 5.76 24.22 -3.64
N GLY A 381 4.90 23.22 -3.91
CA GLY A 381 4.57 22.17 -2.97
C GLY A 381 3.42 22.47 -1.99
N ASP A 382 2.92 23.70 -1.96
CA ASP A 382 1.78 24.11 -1.13
C ASP A 382 0.41 23.81 -1.74
N VAL A 383 0.38 23.48 -3.04
CA VAL A 383 -0.81 22.99 -3.76
C VAL A 383 -0.52 21.59 -4.25
N LEU A 384 -1.40 20.65 -3.93
CA LEU A 384 -1.27 19.24 -4.31
C LEU A 384 -2.61 18.74 -4.89
N LEU A 385 -2.55 18.13 -6.06
CA LEU A 385 -3.68 17.50 -6.72
C LEU A 385 -3.77 16.03 -6.37
N ASP A 386 -4.97 15.55 -6.12
CA ASP A 386 -5.26 14.15 -5.86
C ASP A 386 -6.43 13.67 -6.71
N PHE A 387 -6.14 12.79 -7.64
CA PHE A 387 -7.16 12.06 -8.39
C PHE A 387 -6.67 10.62 -8.55
N PRO A 388 -7.01 9.70 -7.63
CA PRO A 388 -6.49 8.34 -7.63
C PRO A 388 -6.63 7.67 -8.99
N ALA A 389 -5.65 6.88 -9.43
CA ALA A 389 -5.73 6.11 -10.67
C ALA A 389 -6.96 5.19 -10.66
N ARG A 390 -7.47 4.84 -11.85
CA ARG A 390 -8.61 3.93 -11.95
C ARG A 390 -8.19 2.53 -11.51
N THR A 391 -8.91 1.97 -10.54
CA THR A 391 -8.73 0.59 -10.06
C THR A 391 -9.99 -0.22 -10.33
N ALA A 392 -9.85 -1.50 -10.59
CA ALA A 392 -10.98 -2.44 -10.71
C ALA A 392 -11.57 -2.69 -9.31
N MET A 393 -12.49 -1.82 -8.88
CA MET A 393 -13.05 -1.87 -7.52
C MET A 393 -14.06 -3.01 -7.35
N LEU A 394 -14.94 -3.18 -8.33
CA LEU A 394 -16.05 -4.15 -8.31
C LEU A 394 -16.01 -5.12 -9.51
N GLY A 395 -14.87 -5.15 -10.23
CA GLY A 395 -14.68 -6.05 -11.35
C GLY A 395 -14.69 -7.52 -10.93
N VAL A 396 -15.39 -8.35 -11.71
CA VAL A 396 -15.46 -9.79 -11.51
C VAL A 396 -15.20 -10.46 -12.85
N ASN A 397 -14.30 -11.42 -12.85
CA ASN A 397 -14.05 -12.30 -13.98
C ASN A 397 -13.62 -13.68 -13.45
N LEU A 398 -14.60 -14.56 -13.22
CA LEU A 398 -14.35 -15.91 -12.69
C LEU A 398 -15.42 -16.90 -13.13
N PRO A 399 -15.09 -18.21 -13.20
CA PRO A 399 -16.09 -19.25 -13.46
C PRO A 399 -17.03 -19.43 -12.27
N LEU A 400 -18.29 -19.67 -12.60
CA LEU A 400 -19.35 -20.03 -11.66
C LEU A 400 -19.87 -21.42 -12.01
N ARG A 401 -19.84 -22.35 -11.08
CA ARG A 401 -20.53 -23.64 -11.19
C ARG A 401 -21.95 -23.51 -10.62
N THR A 402 -22.93 -23.66 -11.48
CA THR A 402 -24.35 -23.59 -11.09
C THR A 402 -24.78 -24.86 -10.37
N ARG A 403 -25.97 -24.86 -9.75
CA ARG A 403 -26.58 -26.04 -9.10
C ARG A 403 -26.86 -27.17 -10.09
N SER A 404 -27.08 -26.86 -11.36
CA SER A 404 -27.26 -27.86 -12.42
C SER A 404 -25.95 -28.48 -12.90
N GLY A 405 -24.79 -28.00 -12.42
CA GLY A 405 -23.46 -28.42 -12.85
C GLY A 405 -22.93 -27.65 -14.07
N ALA A 406 -23.70 -26.74 -14.67
CA ALA A 406 -23.24 -25.93 -15.77
C ALA A 406 -22.19 -24.91 -15.29
N ILE A 407 -21.18 -24.66 -16.13
CA ILE A 407 -20.16 -23.64 -15.86
C ILE A 407 -20.55 -22.37 -16.65
N GLU A 408 -20.65 -21.26 -15.95
CA GLU A 408 -20.91 -19.93 -16.49
C GLU A 408 -19.76 -19.00 -16.12
N ARG A 409 -19.51 -17.94 -16.91
CA ARG A 409 -18.53 -16.91 -16.57
C ARG A 409 -19.21 -15.72 -15.92
N LEU A 410 -18.87 -15.41 -14.67
CA LEU A 410 -19.24 -14.13 -14.05
C LEU A 410 -18.29 -13.06 -14.60
N THR A 411 -18.86 -11.99 -15.13
CA THR A 411 -18.14 -10.85 -15.70
C THR A 411 -18.64 -9.55 -15.09
N ASP A 412 -18.05 -8.42 -15.46
CA ASP A 412 -18.48 -7.08 -15.05
C ASP A 412 -19.94 -6.77 -15.45
N ALA A 413 -20.51 -7.49 -16.44
CA ALA A 413 -21.92 -7.42 -16.75
C ALA A 413 -22.82 -8.03 -15.66
N GLY A 414 -22.24 -8.76 -14.71
CA GLY A 414 -22.94 -9.50 -13.69
C GLY A 414 -23.76 -10.66 -14.25
N ARG A 415 -24.55 -11.30 -13.40
CA ARG A 415 -25.52 -12.31 -13.78
C ARG A 415 -26.92 -11.82 -13.40
N ALA A 416 -27.87 -11.85 -14.35
CA ALA A 416 -29.23 -11.43 -14.08
C ALA A 416 -29.83 -12.22 -12.89
N GLY A 417 -30.29 -11.51 -11.87
CA GLY A 417 -30.92 -12.08 -10.68
C GLY A 417 -29.99 -12.65 -9.61
N HIS A 418 -28.68 -12.70 -9.82
CA HIS A 418 -27.73 -13.29 -8.86
C HIS A 418 -26.62 -12.34 -8.40
N LEU A 419 -26.11 -11.45 -9.24
CA LEU A 419 -25.05 -10.52 -8.91
C LEU A 419 -25.36 -9.14 -9.49
N GLY A 420 -25.80 -8.22 -8.64
CA GLY A 420 -26.23 -6.87 -9.05
C GLY A 420 -25.12 -5.84 -9.05
N LEU A 421 -24.16 -5.95 -8.10
CA LEU A 421 -23.12 -4.94 -7.89
C LEU A 421 -22.26 -4.61 -9.11
N PRO A 422 -21.79 -5.56 -9.93
CA PRO A 422 -21.00 -5.23 -11.12
C PRO A 422 -21.72 -4.32 -12.12
N ARG A 423 -23.07 -4.38 -12.17
CA ARG A 423 -23.88 -3.54 -13.07
C ARG A 423 -23.89 -2.07 -12.67
N VAL A 424 -23.77 -1.78 -11.39
CA VAL A 424 -23.72 -0.42 -10.85
C VAL A 424 -22.27 -0.01 -10.50
N ALA A 425 -21.30 -0.85 -10.86
CA ALA A 425 -19.90 -0.69 -10.49
C ALA A 425 -19.32 0.67 -10.92
N ASP A 426 -19.60 1.10 -12.16
CA ASP A 426 -19.07 2.36 -12.68
C ASP A 426 -19.66 3.57 -11.94
N GLU A 427 -20.95 3.54 -11.64
CA GLU A 427 -21.62 4.62 -10.89
C GLU A 427 -21.10 4.71 -9.45
N LEU A 428 -21.01 3.57 -8.75
CA LEU A 428 -20.45 3.50 -7.41
C LEU A 428 -18.98 3.97 -7.40
N TYR A 429 -18.21 3.53 -8.38
CA TYR A 429 -16.82 3.93 -8.54
C TYR A 429 -16.69 5.44 -8.76
N ARG A 430 -17.45 6.03 -9.70
CA ARG A 430 -17.42 7.46 -9.99
C ARG A 430 -17.89 8.31 -8.81
N SER A 431 -18.79 7.81 -7.97
CA SER A 431 -19.20 8.49 -6.75
C SER A 431 -18.16 8.44 -5.64
N ALA A 432 -17.39 7.34 -5.56
CA ALA A 432 -16.36 7.14 -4.54
C ALA A 432 -15.02 7.82 -4.89
N ARG A 433 -14.62 7.78 -6.19
CA ARG A 433 -13.40 8.43 -6.69
C ARG A 433 -13.59 9.94 -6.70
N ARG A 434 -12.66 10.67 -6.12
CA ARG A 434 -12.80 12.13 -5.96
C ARG A 434 -11.56 12.85 -6.49
N LEU A 435 -11.81 13.94 -7.19
CA LEU A 435 -10.80 14.94 -7.49
C LEU A 435 -10.69 15.88 -6.28
N ARG A 436 -9.49 16.05 -5.78
CA ARG A 436 -9.22 16.96 -4.66
C ARG A 436 -8.04 17.86 -4.96
N ILE A 437 -8.10 19.06 -4.42
CA ILE A 437 -6.94 19.95 -4.31
C ILE A 437 -6.72 20.22 -2.84
N PHE A 438 -5.51 19.93 -2.38
CA PHE A 438 -5.05 20.19 -1.03
C PHE A 438 -4.13 21.40 -1.02
N VAL A 439 -4.26 22.26 -0.01
CA VAL A 439 -3.46 23.48 0.13
C VAL A 439 -2.90 23.61 1.56
N SER A 440 -1.72 24.18 1.69
CA SER A 440 -1.09 24.46 2.99
C SER A 440 -1.80 25.59 3.75
N SER A 441 -2.28 26.59 3.01
CA SER A 441 -3.00 27.77 3.51
C SER A 441 -4.04 28.22 2.48
N PRO A 442 -4.99 29.11 2.84
CA PRO A 442 -6.02 29.59 1.93
C PRO A 442 -5.42 30.25 0.69
N PRO A 443 -5.82 29.84 -0.53
CA PRO A 443 -5.35 30.45 -1.78
C PRO A 443 -5.97 31.83 -1.97
N SER A 444 -5.26 32.73 -2.70
CA SER A 444 -5.73 34.10 -3.00
C SER A 444 -6.86 34.17 -4.03
N ARG A 445 -7.08 33.08 -4.77
CA ARG A 445 -8.15 32.93 -5.78
C ARG A 445 -8.82 31.56 -5.67
N PRO A 446 -10.04 31.42 -6.20
CA PRO A 446 -10.72 30.13 -6.32
C PRO A 446 -9.96 29.12 -7.18
N LEU A 447 -10.07 27.84 -6.86
CA LEU A 447 -9.37 26.75 -7.56
C LEU A 447 -10.29 25.93 -8.50
N GLU A 448 -11.56 26.28 -8.61
CA GLU A 448 -12.54 25.62 -9.50
C GLU A 448 -12.10 25.60 -10.98
N PRO A 449 -11.40 26.65 -11.52
CA PRO A 449 -10.93 26.61 -12.89
C PRO A 449 -9.92 25.47 -13.18
N VAL A 450 -9.21 24.97 -12.17
CA VAL A 450 -8.28 23.84 -12.31
C VAL A 450 -8.99 22.59 -12.85
N VAL A 451 -10.28 22.43 -12.57
CA VAL A 451 -11.05 21.28 -13.06
C VAL A 451 -11.06 21.22 -14.59
N ALA A 452 -11.21 22.36 -15.26
CA ALA A 452 -11.16 22.42 -16.72
C ALA A 452 -9.76 22.08 -17.26
N LEU A 453 -8.68 22.53 -16.58
CA LEU A 453 -7.31 22.24 -16.96
C LEU A 453 -7.04 20.72 -17.04
N LEU A 454 -7.64 19.92 -16.16
CA LEU A 454 -7.41 18.47 -16.12
C LEU A 454 -7.97 17.74 -17.35
N THR A 455 -8.79 18.39 -18.17
CA THR A 455 -9.31 17.85 -19.43
C THR A 455 -8.45 18.21 -20.64
N TRP A 456 -7.40 19.02 -20.48
CA TRP A 456 -6.55 19.45 -21.59
C TRP A 456 -5.45 18.43 -21.89
N PRO A 457 -5.08 18.24 -23.17
CA PRO A 457 -3.96 17.39 -23.55
C PRO A 457 -2.66 17.82 -22.86
N ALA A 458 -1.78 16.85 -22.57
CA ALA A 458 -0.50 17.07 -21.89
C ALA A 458 0.32 18.15 -22.58
N GLU A 459 0.43 18.11 -23.91
CA GLU A 459 1.22 19.09 -24.70
C GLU A 459 0.73 20.52 -24.54
N GLN A 460 -0.59 20.71 -24.43
CA GLN A 460 -1.18 22.03 -24.20
C GLN A 460 -0.87 22.55 -22.81
N VAL A 461 -0.94 21.66 -21.81
CA VAL A 461 -0.61 22.01 -20.42
C VAL A 461 0.87 22.33 -20.28
N GLU A 462 1.75 21.52 -20.85
CA GLU A 462 3.19 21.75 -20.85
C GLU A 462 3.57 23.09 -21.49
N ALA A 463 2.99 23.41 -22.64
CA ALA A 463 3.23 24.68 -23.32
C ALA A 463 2.83 25.87 -22.44
N ARG A 464 1.71 25.78 -21.74
CA ARG A 464 1.25 26.85 -20.82
C ARG A 464 2.14 26.99 -19.58
N VAL A 465 2.53 25.85 -18.97
CA VAL A 465 3.46 25.88 -17.84
C VAL A 465 4.82 26.47 -18.25
N ALA A 466 5.35 26.06 -19.41
CA ALA A 466 6.61 26.59 -19.91
C ALA A 466 6.56 28.12 -20.24
N ALA A 467 5.41 28.60 -20.70
CA ALA A 467 5.18 30.01 -20.99
C ALA A 467 4.80 30.85 -19.74
N ALA A 468 4.75 30.26 -18.54
CA ALA A 468 4.19 30.85 -17.32
C ALA A 468 2.80 31.50 -17.55
N ALA A 469 2.00 30.91 -18.45
CA ALA A 469 0.67 31.39 -18.77
C ALA A 469 -0.34 31.00 -17.67
N SER A 470 -1.47 31.73 -17.58
CA SER A 470 -2.51 31.42 -16.62
C SER A 470 -3.04 29.99 -16.82
N LEU A 471 -3.10 29.23 -15.74
CA LEU A 471 -3.70 27.91 -15.65
C LEU A 471 -5.10 27.97 -15.00
N ILE A 472 -5.39 29.05 -14.30
CA ILE A 472 -6.62 29.33 -13.55
C ILE A 472 -7.13 30.74 -13.82
#